data_e6af984c394705b1f7b8f587152505c3
#
_entry.id   e6af984c394705b1f7b8f587152505c3
#
_cell.length_a   1.000
_cell.length_b   1.000
_cell.length_c   1.000
_cell.angle_alpha   90.00
_cell.angle_beta   90.00
_cell.angle_gamma   90.00
#
_symmetry.space_group_name_H-M   'P 1'
#
loop_
_entity.id
_entity.type
_entity.pdbx_description
1 polymer ?
#
loop_
_entity_poly.entity_id
_entity_poly.type
_entity_poly.pdbx_seq_one_letter_code
_entity_poly.pdbx_strand_id
1 'polypeptide(L)'
;QVLEGVVQAGIMRRGAGWVAGLVLSLFVTTAAAVEWKTVGTDADGNVYSADVSRMARDEGTVSIVVRTEYARPRRIDAADADVFAALDHMVIDCGKASFAVQSRTLVAADGTEIPRGSTARADLRFRVAAAGSISETIVRFACRPAGGSEAKGG
;
A
#
# COMPACT_ATOMS: atom_id res chain seq x y z
N GLN A 1 20.03 34.88 -55.10
CA GLN A 1 21.45 35.22 -54.88
C GLN A 1 22.00 34.20 -53.88
N VAL A 2 22.55 33.07 -54.31
CA VAL A 2 23.90 32.80 -54.79
C VAL A 2 24.94 33.06 -53.71
N LEU A 3 25.60 32.02 -53.31
CA LEU A 3 27.01 31.66 -53.25
C LEU A 3 27.21 30.57 -52.21
N GLU A 4 27.43 29.31 -52.57
CA GLU A 4 28.67 28.67 -53.03
C GLU A 4 29.86 28.77 -52.08
N GLY A 5 30.35 27.60 -51.77
CA GLY A 5 31.76 27.26 -51.64
C GLY A 5 32.14 27.09 -50.15
N VAL A 6 32.77 26.05 -49.72
CA VAL A 6 34.02 25.44 -50.15
C VAL A 6 34.19 24.10 -49.46
N VAL A 7 34.51 23.12 -50.23
CA VAL A 7 35.09 21.82 -49.83
C VAL A 7 36.48 22.08 -49.21
N GLN A 8 36.75 21.47 -48.07
CA GLN A 8 38.11 21.10 -47.73
C GLN A 8 38.20 19.71 -47.11
N ALA A 9 38.79 18.84 -47.92
CA ALA A 9 39.31 17.55 -47.50
C ALA A 9 40.58 17.78 -46.67
N GLY A 10 40.78 16.95 -45.70
CA GLY A 10 42.10 16.92 -45.06
C GLY A 10 42.24 16.02 -43.88
N ILE A 11 42.78 14.83 -44.14
CA ILE A 11 43.76 14.13 -43.30
C ILE A 11 43.24 13.11 -42.30
N MET A 12 43.42 11.87 -42.70
CA MET A 12 43.59 10.67 -41.89
C MET A 12 44.49 10.92 -40.68
N ARG A 13 43.99 10.59 -39.49
CA ARG A 13 44.85 10.18 -38.38
C ARG A 13 44.29 8.90 -37.75
N ARG A 14 45.02 7.82 -38.04
CA ARG A 14 44.95 6.55 -37.29
C ARG A 14 45.28 6.88 -35.84
N GLY A 15 44.39 6.54 -34.91
CA GLY A 15 44.60 6.66 -33.48
C GLY A 15 43.77 5.62 -32.78
N ALA A 16 44.46 4.69 -32.17
CA ALA A 16 44.12 3.54 -31.37
C ALA A 16 42.77 3.56 -30.63
N GLY A 17 42.09 2.43 -30.66
CA GLY A 17 40.81 2.14 -30.00
C GLY A 17 40.82 2.37 -28.51
N TRP A 18 39.80 3.06 -28.06
CA TRP A 18 39.28 2.92 -26.72
C TRP A 18 37.82 2.51 -26.88
N VAL A 19 37.59 1.22 -26.78
CA VAL A 19 36.24 0.66 -26.60
C VAL A 19 35.84 0.99 -25.17
N ALA A 20 35.22 2.14 -24.97
CA ALA A 20 34.56 2.47 -23.72
C ALA A 20 33.32 1.59 -23.64
N GLY A 21 33.46 0.44 -22.98
CA GLY A 21 32.34 -0.43 -22.65
C GLY A 21 31.35 0.31 -21.75
N LEU A 22 30.23 0.74 -22.32
CA LEU A 22 29.10 1.28 -21.59
C LEU A 22 28.44 0.12 -20.82
N VAL A 23 28.85 -0.08 -19.57
CA VAL A 23 28.19 -1.00 -18.66
C VAL A 23 26.85 -0.38 -18.27
N LEU A 24 25.81 -0.74 -19.00
CA LEU A 24 24.44 -0.36 -18.69
C LEU A 24 24.02 -1.16 -17.45
N SER A 25 24.22 -0.58 -16.27
CA SER A 25 23.73 -1.16 -15.00
C SER A 25 22.22 -1.13 -15.00
N LEU A 26 21.60 -2.24 -15.32
CA LEU A 26 20.16 -2.47 -15.15
C LEU A 26 19.87 -2.48 -13.64
N PHE A 27 19.44 -1.36 -13.10
CA PHE A 27 18.83 -1.31 -11.77
C PHE A 27 17.47 -2.00 -11.86
N VAL A 28 17.42 -3.29 -11.51
CA VAL A 28 16.16 -4.00 -11.31
C VAL A 28 15.57 -3.47 -10.01
N THR A 29 14.64 -2.54 -10.11
CA THR A 29 13.80 -2.14 -8.98
C THR A 29 12.83 -3.28 -8.70
N THR A 30 13.11 -4.09 -7.71
CA THR A 30 12.14 -5.07 -7.20
C THR A 30 11.01 -4.30 -6.53
N ALA A 31 9.86 -4.18 -7.21
CA ALA A 31 8.64 -3.75 -6.56
C ALA A 31 8.32 -4.76 -5.45
N ALA A 32 8.31 -4.32 -4.19
CA ALA A 32 7.90 -5.15 -3.08
C ALA A 32 6.47 -5.61 -3.33
N ALA A 33 6.25 -6.91 -3.42
CA ALA A 33 4.92 -7.47 -3.58
C ALA A 33 4.09 -7.17 -2.32
N VAL A 34 2.82 -6.82 -2.52
CA VAL A 34 1.88 -6.63 -1.41
C VAL A 34 1.68 -7.97 -0.70
N GLU A 35 1.91 -8.01 0.62
CA GLU A 35 1.76 -9.22 1.43
C GLU A 35 0.52 -9.07 2.33
N TRP A 36 -0.58 -9.72 1.95
CA TRP A 36 -1.81 -9.75 2.73
C TRP A 36 -1.80 -10.89 3.74
N LYS A 37 -2.06 -10.58 5.01
CA LYS A 37 -2.31 -11.57 6.07
C LYS A 37 -3.74 -11.43 6.58
N THR A 38 -4.48 -12.54 6.61
CA THR A 38 -5.82 -12.58 7.19
C THR A 38 -5.74 -12.29 8.69
N VAL A 39 -6.53 -11.31 9.12
CA VAL A 39 -6.64 -10.88 10.52
C VAL A 39 -7.81 -11.57 11.20
N GLY A 40 -8.93 -11.72 10.50
CA GLY A 40 -10.13 -12.35 11.03
C GLY A 40 -11.32 -12.22 10.11
N THR A 41 -12.45 -12.75 10.58
CA THR A 41 -13.74 -12.67 9.92
C THR A 41 -14.76 -12.17 10.93
N ASP A 42 -15.68 -11.30 10.53
CA ASP A 42 -16.77 -10.84 11.39
C ASP A 42 -17.98 -11.78 11.32
N ALA A 43 -19.03 -11.46 12.11
CA ALA A 43 -20.25 -12.24 12.19
C ALA A 43 -21.05 -12.28 10.88
N ASP A 44 -20.86 -11.30 10.00
CA ASP A 44 -21.49 -11.22 8.68
C ASP A 44 -20.73 -12.02 7.62
N GLY A 45 -19.58 -12.61 7.98
CA GLY A 45 -18.72 -13.38 7.08
C GLY A 45 -17.76 -12.51 6.25
N ASN A 46 -17.64 -11.22 6.55
CA ASN A 46 -16.65 -10.37 5.87
C ASN A 46 -15.24 -10.74 6.36
N VAL A 47 -14.31 -10.87 5.43
CA VAL A 47 -12.91 -11.23 5.71
C VAL A 47 -12.07 -9.97 5.78
N TYR A 48 -11.23 -9.87 6.81
CA TYR A 48 -10.30 -8.76 7.03
C TYR A 48 -8.87 -9.24 6.88
N SER A 49 -8.12 -8.56 6.03
CA SER A 49 -6.70 -8.84 5.79
C SER A 49 -5.87 -7.57 5.92
N ALA A 50 -4.69 -7.68 6.47
CA ALA A 50 -3.76 -6.58 6.66
C ALA A 50 -2.59 -6.69 5.68
N ASP A 51 -2.20 -5.57 5.07
CA ASP A 51 -0.98 -5.48 4.28
C ASP A 51 0.22 -5.31 5.22
N VAL A 52 0.95 -6.38 5.45
CA VAL A 52 2.11 -6.36 6.35
C VAL A 52 3.36 -5.79 5.68
N SER A 53 3.41 -5.75 4.35
CA SER A 53 4.54 -5.17 3.61
C SER A 53 4.61 -3.65 3.73
N ARG A 54 3.47 -2.99 4.01
CA ARG A 54 3.36 -1.54 4.19
C ARG A 54 3.03 -1.11 5.62
N MET A 55 3.13 -2.04 6.58
CA MET A 55 2.93 -1.71 7.98
C MET A 55 4.11 -0.86 8.50
N ALA A 56 3.83 0.34 8.97
CA ALA A 56 4.83 1.25 9.53
C ALA A 56 4.55 1.50 11.02
N ARG A 57 5.61 1.49 11.83
CA ARG A 57 5.55 1.74 13.27
C ARG A 57 6.31 3.01 13.61
N ASP A 58 5.69 3.86 14.42
CA ASP A 58 6.25 5.14 14.82
C ASP A 58 5.75 5.52 16.21
N GLU A 59 6.65 5.64 17.20
CA GLU A 59 6.39 6.12 18.56
C GLU A 59 5.09 5.63 19.23
N GLY A 60 4.84 4.30 19.17
CA GLY A 60 3.64 3.70 19.77
C GLY A 60 2.39 3.72 18.88
N THR A 61 2.50 4.28 17.70
CA THR A 61 1.46 4.18 16.67
C THR A 61 1.85 3.21 15.56
N VAL A 62 0.85 2.62 14.92
CA VAL A 62 1.02 1.75 13.76
C VAL A 62 0.13 2.24 12.63
N SER A 63 0.72 2.51 11.47
CA SER A 63 -0.03 2.73 10.22
C SER A 63 -0.12 1.42 9.46
N ILE A 64 -1.33 1.06 9.02
CA ILE A 64 -1.60 -0.21 8.36
C ILE A 64 -2.72 -0.05 7.32
N VAL A 65 -2.64 -0.80 6.23
CA VAL A 65 -3.75 -0.93 5.29
C VAL A 65 -4.51 -2.22 5.60
N VAL A 66 -5.80 -2.08 5.84
CA VAL A 66 -6.70 -3.21 6.06
C VAL A 66 -7.66 -3.31 4.88
N ARG A 67 -7.70 -4.49 4.26
CA ARG A 67 -8.67 -4.85 3.25
C ARG A 67 -9.83 -5.60 3.90
N THR A 68 -11.04 -5.13 3.67
CA THR A 68 -12.26 -5.84 4.01
C THR A 68 -12.85 -6.42 2.74
N GLU A 69 -12.97 -7.73 2.63
CA GLU A 69 -13.73 -8.40 1.57
C GLU A 69 -15.13 -8.70 2.08
N TYR A 70 -16.14 -8.15 1.42
CA TYR A 70 -17.53 -8.35 1.83
C TYR A 70 -18.03 -9.74 1.41
N ALA A 71 -18.64 -10.46 2.32
CA ALA A 71 -19.26 -11.75 2.03
C ALA A 71 -20.36 -11.66 0.96
N ARG A 72 -20.97 -10.48 0.82
CA ARG A 72 -21.94 -10.13 -0.20
C ARG A 72 -21.64 -8.73 -0.74
N PRO A 73 -21.81 -8.49 -2.05
CA PRO A 73 -21.66 -7.15 -2.60
C PRO A 73 -22.55 -6.16 -1.88
N ARG A 74 -22.04 -4.96 -1.66
CA ARG A 74 -22.79 -3.86 -1.05
C ARG A 74 -23.09 -2.80 -2.11
N ARG A 75 -24.35 -2.52 -2.35
CA ARG A 75 -24.74 -1.40 -3.18
C ARG A 75 -24.42 -0.10 -2.45
N ILE A 76 -23.65 0.76 -3.07
CA ILE A 76 -23.30 2.09 -2.55
C ILE A 76 -23.89 3.12 -3.53
N ASP A 77 -25.01 3.73 -3.18
CA ASP A 77 -25.73 4.68 -4.04
C ASP A 77 -24.85 5.85 -4.48
N ALA A 78 -24.02 6.39 -3.57
CA ALA A 78 -23.11 7.49 -3.88
C ALA A 78 -21.98 7.10 -4.86
N ALA A 79 -21.76 5.82 -5.10
CA ALA A 79 -20.77 5.30 -6.06
C ALA A 79 -21.43 4.68 -7.30
N ASP A 80 -22.75 4.53 -7.29
CA ASP A 80 -23.57 3.82 -8.30
C ASP A 80 -22.97 2.45 -8.70
N ALA A 81 -22.38 1.75 -7.74
CA ALA A 81 -21.66 0.51 -7.98
C ALA A 81 -21.88 -0.51 -6.87
N ASP A 82 -21.78 -1.78 -7.24
CA ASP A 82 -21.68 -2.88 -6.29
C ASP A 82 -20.23 -3.01 -5.83
N VAL A 83 -20.02 -2.88 -4.52
CA VAL A 83 -18.71 -2.88 -3.87
C VAL A 83 -18.46 -4.24 -3.25
N PHE A 84 -17.33 -4.84 -3.55
CA PHE A 84 -16.89 -6.15 -3.05
C PHE A 84 -15.88 -6.05 -1.93
N ALA A 85 -15.10 -4.96 -1.91
CA ALA A 85 -14.11 -4.76 -0.87
C ALA A 85 -13.93 -3.28 -0.52
N ALA A 86 -13.32 -3.03 0.62
CA ALA A 86 -12.84 -1.73 1.03
C ALA A 86 -11.36 -1.83 1.46
N LEU A 87 -10.60 -0.80 1.17
CA LEU A 87 -9.23 -0.60 1.65
C LEU A 87 -9.25 0.57 2.64
N ASP A 88 -8.97 0.30 3.90
CA ASP A 88 -8.88 1.29 4.95
C ASP A 88 -7.43 1.52 5.35
N HIS A 89 -6.94 2.74 5.14
CA HIS A 89 -5.71 3.20 5.77
C HIS A 89 -6.03 3.55 7.21
N MET A 90 -5.48 2.80 8.14
CA MET A 90 -5.74 2.98 9.57
C MET A 90 -4.48 3.43 10.29
N VAL A 91 -4.67 4.30 11.29
CA VAL A 91 -3.65 4.65 12.27
C VAL A 91 -4.12 4.11 13.62
N ILE A 92 -3.27 3.34 14.28
CA ILE A 92 -3.58 2.64 15.52
C ILE A 92 -2.66 3.17 16.62
N ASP A 93 -3.22 3.57 17.75
CA ASP A 93 -2.51 3.90 18.98
C ASP A 93 -2.51 2.65 19.87
N CYS A 94 -1.37 1.99 19.95
CA CYS A 94 -1.24 0.74 20.69
C CYS A 94 -1.34 0.95 22.20
N GLY A 95 -0.92 2.11 22.71
CA GLY A 95 -0.98 2.42 24.15
C GLY A 95 -2.43 2.60 24.63
N LYS A 96 -3.32 3.08 23.77
CA LYS A 96 -4.73 3.33 24.09
C LYS A 96 -5.69 2.30 23.53
N ALA A 97 -5.18 1.28 22.82
CA ALA A 97 -5.99 0.30 22.08
C ALA A 97 -7.06 0.99 21.22
N SER A 98 -6.68 2.08 20.55
CA SER A 98 -7.58 2.91 19.75
C SER A 98 -7.10 3.03 18.31
N PHE A 99 -8.02 3.39 17.41
CA PHE A 99 -7.71 3.51 16.00
C PHE A 99 -8.49 4.64 15.35
N ALA A 100 -7.96 5.14 14.24
CA ALA A 100 -8.64 6.07 13.35
C ALA A 100 -8.48 5.59 11.90
N VAL A 101 -9.51 5.80 11.08
CA VAL A 101 -9.42 5.58 9.63
C VAL A 101 -8.98 6.88 8.99
N GLN A 102 -7.81 6.88 8.38
CA GLN A 102 -7.24 8.03 7.71
C GLN A 102 -7.82 8.21 6.30
N SER A 103 -7.96 7.12 5.56
CA SER A 103 -8.61 7.14 4.24
C SER A 103 -9.31 5.82 3.97
N ARG A 104 -10.30 5.87 3.11
CA ARG A 104 -11.03 4.70 2.62
C ARG A 104 -11.13 4.73 1.12
N THR A 105 -10.89 3.58 0.49
CA THR A 105 -11.12 3.33 -0.93
C THR A 105 -12.02 2.11 -1.04
N LEU A 106 -13.09 2.21 -1.83
CA LEU A 106 -13.95 1.08 -2.14
C LEU A 106 -13.47 0.42 -3.43
N VAL A 107 -13.69 -0.88 -3.54
CA VAL A 107 -13.32 -1.66 -4.73
C VAL A 107 -14.58 -2.28 -5.30
N ALA A 108 -14.91 -1.90 -6.53
CA ALA A 108 -16.05 -2.43 -7.27
C ALA A 108 -15.75 -3.83 -7.84
N ALA A 109 -16.76 -4.50 -8.37
CA ALA A 109 -16.67 -5.85 -8.93
C ALA A 109 -15.66 -6.00 -10.06
N ASP A 110 -15.49 -4.96 -10.86
CA ASP A 110 -14.55 -4.88 -11.97
C ASP A 110 -13.12 -4.50 -11.55
N GLY A 111 -12.88 -4.34 -10.24
CA GLY A 111 -11.62 -3.92 -9.68
C GLY A 111 -11.41 -2.40 -9.66
N THR A 112 -12.39 -1.60 -10.11
CA THR A 112 -12.30 -0.14 -10.05
C THR A 112 -12.21 0.34 -8.62
N GLU A 113 -11.21 1.17 -8.33
CA GLU A 113 -11.02 1.81 -7.04
C GLU A 113 -11.79 3.14 -6.97
N ILE A 114 -12.59 3.31 -5.92
CA ILE A 114 -13.45 4.47 -5.70
C ILE A 114 -13.05 5.13 -4.38
N PRO A 115 -12.23 6.19 -4.39
CA PRO A 115 -11.84 6.91 -3.18
C PRO A 115 -13.05 7.51 -2.46
N ARG A 116 -13.11 7.39 -1.13
CA ARG A 116 -14.21 7.90 -0.29
C ARG A 116 -13.81 9.05 0.62
N GLY A 117 -12.58 9.53 0.48
CA GLY A 117 -12.05 10.64 1.24
C GLY A 117 -10.83 10.25 2.07
N SER A 118 -10.13 11.29 2.53
CA SER A 118 -9.00 11.16 3.44
C SER A 118 -9.02 12.29 4.46
N THR A 119 -8.46 12.02 5.64
CA THR A 119 -8.34 12.97 6.76
C THR A 119 -6.87 13.22 7.03
N ALA A 120 -6.48 14.48 7.19
CA ALA A 120 -5.12 14.82 7.59
C ALA A 120 -4.76 14.16 8.93
N ARG A 121 -3.51 13.76 9.12
CA ARG A 121 -3.08 13.05 10.35
C ARG A 121 -3.39 13.84 11.62
N ALA A 122 -3.28 15.16 11.58
CA ALA A 122 -3.58 16.03 12.71
C ALA A 122 -5.07 16.06 13.10
N ASP A 123 -5.96 15.73 12.17
CA ASP A 123 -7.42 15.80 12.34
C ASP A 123 -8.05 14.43 12.61
N LEU A 124 -7.22 13.38 12.76
CA LEU A 124 -7.71 12.03 12.98
C LEU A 124 -8.49 11.93 14.29
N ARG A 125 -9.66 11.30 14.23
CA ARG A 125 -10.50 11.02 15.38
C ARG A 125 -10.32 9.56 15.80
N PHE A 126 -9.57 9.35 16.88
CA PHE A 126 -9.35 8.03 17.45
C PHE A 126 -10.58 7.58 18.24
N ARG A 127 -10.90 6.31 18.11
CA ARG A 127 -11.93 5.61 18.90
C ARG A 127 -11.35 4.33 19.47
N VAL A 128 -11.71 3.99 20.70
CA VAL A 128 -11.32 2.74 21.34
C VAL A 128 -11.97 1.56 20.60
N ALA A 129 -11.21 0.51 20.37
CA ALA A 129 -11.73 -0.71 19.78
C ALA A 129 -12.65 -1.41 20.79
N ALA A 130 -13.89 -1.68 20.39
CA ALA A 130 -14.85 -2.37 21.25
C ALA A 130 -14.40 -3.82 21.51
N ALA A 131 -14.53 -4.28 22.75
CA ALA A 131 -14.19 -5.65 23.11
C ALA A 131 -14.98 -6.68 22.27
N GLY A 132 -14.32 -7.74 21.82
CA GLY A 132 -14.90 -8.77 20.97
C GLY A 132 -15.17 -8.37 19.53
N SER A 133 -14.86 -7.13 19.14
CA SER A 133 -15.06 -6.66 17.77
C SER A 133 -13.88 -7.02 16.85
N ILE A 134 -14.14 -6.99 15.54
CA ILE A 134 -13.07 -7.13 14.55
C ILE A 134 -12.04 -6.01 14.66
N SER A 135 -12.45 -4.80 15.06
CA SER A 135 -11.55 -3.67 15.31
C SER A 135 -10.56 -3.99 16.42
N GLU A 136 -10.99 -4.63 17.50
CA GLU A 136 -10.08 -5.10 18.55
C GLU A 136 -9.09 -6.13 18.01
N THR A 137 -9.54 -7.05 17.18
CA THR A 137 -8.66 -8.05 16.55
C THR A 137 -7.62 -7.39 15.64
N ILE A 138 -8.01 -6.38 14.85
CA ILE A 138 -7.10 -5.60 14.00
C ILE A 138 -6.07 -4.85 14.87
N VAL A 139 -6.51 -4.15 15.93
CA VAL A 139 -5.62 -3.43 16.84
C VAL A 139 -4.61 -4.40 17.48
N ARG A 140 -5.09 -5.53 17.98
CA ARG A 140 -4.24 -6.56 18.59
C ARG A 140 -3.24 -7.15 17.58
N PHE A 141 -3.66 -7.38 16.35
CA PHE A 141 -2.78 -7.84 15.28
C PHE A 141 -1.68 -6.81 14.99
N ALA A 142 -2.05 -5.55 14.79
CA ALA A 142 -1.11 -4.48 14.46
C ALA A 142 -0.13 -4.18 15.60
N CYS A 143 -0.55 -4.28 16.85
CA CYS A 143 0.26 -3.94 18.01
C CYS A 143 1.17 -5.08 18.50
N ARG A 144 1.13 -6.26 17.87
CA ARG A 144 2.10 -7.32 18.20
C ARG A 144 3.53 -6.86 17.90
N PRO A 145 4.50 -7.17 18.77
CA PRO A 145 5.90 -6.88 18.48
C PRO A 145 6.33 -7.55 17.16
N ALA A 146 7.14 -6.85 16.36
CA ALA A 146 7.77 -7.43 15.19
C ALA A 146 8.71 -8.57 15.68
N GLY A 147 8.39 -9.82 15.32
CA GLY A 147 9.21 -10.99 15.72
C GLY A 147 8.59 -11.94 16.73
N GLY A 148 7.34 -11.71 17.17
CA GLY A 148 6.58 -12.70 17.91
C GLY A 148 6.18 -13.85 16.99
N SER A 149 7.00 -14.91 16.92
CA SER A 149 6.61 -16.17 16.29
C SER A 149 5.33 -16.66 16.98
N GLU A 150 4.36 -17.10 16.17
CA GLU A 150 3.23 -17.86 16.65
C GLU A 150 3.74 -18.96 17.58
N ALA A 151 3.41 -18.85 18.88
CA ALA A 151 3.57 -19.95 19.79
C ALA A 151 2.73 -21.09 19.22
N LYS A 152 3.42 -22.10 18.68
CA LYS A 152 2.86 -23.34 18.19
C LYS A 152 2.14 -23.98 19.35
N GLY A 153 0.81 -23.81 19.40
CA GLY A 153 -0.05 -24.51 20.33
C GLY A 153 0.08 -26.00 20.03
N GLY A 154 0.62 -26.73 21.02
CA GLY A 154 0.65 -28.19 21.07
C GLY A 154 -0.72 -28.75 21.42
#